data_7ebffbbe6ac028e8bf0dfa1bb942fa9b
#
_entry.id   7ebffbbe6ac028e8bf0dfa1bb942fa9b
#
_cell.length_a   1.000
_cell.length_b   1.000
_cell.length_c   1.000
_cell.angle_alpha   90.00
_cell.angle_beta   90.00
_cell.angle_gamma   90.00
#
_symmetry.space_group_name_H-M   'P 1'
#
loop_
_entity.id
_entity.type
_entity.pdbx_description
1 polymer ?
#
loop_
_entity_poly.entity_id
_entity_poly.type
_entity_poly.pdbx_seq_one_letter_code
_entity_poly.pdbx_strand_id
1 'polypeptide(L)'
;MNSRRMAKASEAIRETVSTVVLFNLRDPRIKNVTVLSADVSPDLRAAKIYVSVMGDAKAQTLAMHGLDSARGFIQSKIADRLQTKNTPIIRFVLDPSVKKSIEVSRALQEADRIDAAARGEIQGSDTAAGLENIADDTDEDLEGEESATDDSPETTDDDERV
;
A
#
# COMPACT_ATOMS: atom_id res chain seq x y z
N MET A 1 -27.67 13.43 -21.76
CA MET A 1 -27.51 12.60 -20.53
C MET A 1 -26.44 13.17 -19.65
N ASN A 2 -26.66 13.20 -18.33
CA ASN A 2 -25.88 13.99 -17.37
C ASN A 2 -24.44 13.48 -17.16
N SER A 3 -23.50 13.96 -17.95
CA SER A 3 -22.05 13.73 -17.76
C SER A 3 -21.60 14.00 -16.30
N ARG A 4 -22.14 15.03 -15.66
CA ARG A 4 -21.87 15.33 -14.25
C ARG A 4 -22.34 14.24 -13.28
N ARG A 5 -23.47 13.58 -13.56
CA ARG A 5 -23.99 12.49 -12.72
C ARG A 5 -23.11 11.24 -12.85
N MET A 6 -22.67 10.93 -14.04
CA MET A 6 -21.73 9.83 -14.29
C MET A 6 -20.39 10.10 -13.59
N ALA A 7 -19.84 11.31 -13.75
CA ALA A 7 -18.59 11.68 -13.11
C ALA A 7 -18.66 11.57 -11.57
N LYS A 8 -19.75 12.06 -10.96
CA LYS A 8 -19.96 11.90 -9.52
C LYS A 8 -20.08 10.44 -9.09
N ALA A 9 -20.78 9.61 -9.87
CA ALA A 9 -20.90 8.19 -9.57
C ALA A 9 -19.55 7.47 -9.71
N SER A 10 -18.81 7.75 -10.76
CA SER A 10 -17.46 7.20 -10.98
C SER A 10 -16.52 7.55 -9.83
N GLU A 11 -16.51 8.81 -9.41
CA GLU A 11 -15.66 9.26 -8.31
C GLU A 11 -16.08 8.61 -6.98
N ALA A 12 -17.37 8.59 -6.66
CA ALA A 12 -17.87 7.95 -5.44
C ALA A 12 -17.54 6.44 -5.41
N ILE A 13 -17.62 5.75 -6.54
CA ILE A 13 -17.22 4.34 -6.65
C ILE A 13 -15.72 4.19 -6.44
N ARG A 14 -14.90 5.01 -7.11
CA ARG A 14 -13.44 4.99 -6.96
C ARG A 14 -13.02 5.16 -5.50
N GLU A 15 -13.55 6.18 -4.82
CA GLU A 15 -13.27 6.45 -3.40
C GLU A 15 -13.70 5.28 -2.51
N THR A 16 -14.93 4.76 -2.71
CA THR A 16 -15.45 3.65 -1.90
C THR A 16 -14.58 2.41 -2.07
N VAL A 17 -14.26 2.05 -3.32
CA VAL A 17 -13.42 0.87 -3.59
C VAL A 17 -12.02 1.05 -3.03
N SER A 18 -11.41 2.23 -3.18
CA SER A 18 -10.10 2.53 -2.59
C SER A 18 -10.10 2.35 -1.07
N THR A 19 -11.10 2.89 -0.40
CA THR A 19 -11.26 2.75 1.05
C THR A 19 -11.45 1.29 1.47
N VAL A 20 -12.29 0.55 0.76
CA VAL A 20 -12.55 -0.86 1.06
C VAL A 20 -11.30 -1.71 0.84
N VAL A 21 -10.58 -1.50 -0.25
CA VAL A 21 -9.35 -2.23 -0.57
C VAL A 21 -8.26 -1.98 0.48
N LEU A 22 -8.12 -0.72 0.94
CA LEU A 22 -7.08 -0.34 1.89
C LEU A 22 -7.38 -0.75 3.33
N PHE A 23 -8.63 -0.63 3.77
CA PHE A 23 -8.96 -0.73 5.19
C PHE A 23 -9.87 -1.90 5.55
N ASN A 24 -10.69 -2.40 4.63
CA ASN A 24 -11.69 -3.42 4.93
C ASN A 24 -11.33 -4.82 4.43
N LEU A 25 -10.51 -4.92 3.38
CA LEU A 25 -10.08 -6.21 2.86
C LEU A 25 -8.83 -6.67 3.59
N ARG A 26 -8.95 -7.82 4.29
CA ARG A 26 -7.83 -8.47 4.98
C ARG A 26 -7.29 -9.67 4.19
N ASP A 27 -7.56 -9.72 2.89
CA ASP A 27 -7.09 -10.83 2.04
C ASP A 27 -5.60 -10.65 1.74
N PRO A 28 -4.73 -11.61 2.10
CA PRO A 28 -3.30 -11.52 1.86
C PRO A 28 -2.93 -11.51 0.38
N ARG A 29 -3.85 -11.91 -0.50
CA ARG A 29 -3.66 -11.86 -1.96
C ARG A 29 -3.81 -10.44 -2.52
N ILE A 30 -4.55 -9.57 -1.83
CA ILE A 30 -4.80 -8.18 -2.22
C ILE A 30 -3.72 -7.30 -1.59
N LYS A 31 -2.48 -7.43 -2.08
CA LYS A 31 -1.36 -6.59 -1.66
C LYS A 31 -0.92 -5.70 -2.81
N ASN A 32 -0.47 -4.50 -2.48
CA ASN A 32 0.07 -3.56 -3.44
C ASN A 32 -0.90 -3.23 -4.60
N VAL A 33 -2.20 -3.21 -4.30
CA VAL A 33 -3.26 -2.82 -5.23
C VAL A 33 -3.59 -1.35 -5.04
N THR A 34 -3.61 -0.60 -6.13
CA THR A 34 -4.03 0.79 -6.17
C THR A 34 -5.20 0.95 -7.14
N VAL A 35 -6.27 1.58 -6.68
CA VAL A 35 -7.42 1.91 -7.53
C VAL A 35 -7.12 3.22 -8.26
N LEU A 36 -7.06 3.17 -9.57
CA LEU A 36 -6.72 4.32 -10.41
C LEU A 36 -7.97 5.14 -10.75
N SER A 37 -8.96 4.49 -11.35
CA SER A 37 -10.17 5.14 -11.82
C SER A 37 -11.35 4.16 -11.82
N ALA A 38 -12.55 4.71 -11.91
CA ALA A 38 -13.76 3.95 -12.18
C ALA A 38 -14.48 4.57 -13.38
N ASP A 39 -14.98 3.74 -14.26
CA ASP A 39 -15.77 4.14 -15.41
C ASP A 39 -17.15 3.49 -15.32
N VAL A 40 -18.18 4.32 -15.30
CA VAL A 40 -19.55 3.88 -15.10
C VAL A 40 -20.31 4.01 -16.40
N SER A 41 -21.07 2.96 -16.73
CA SER A 41 -21.91 2.98 -17.93
C SER A 41 -23.01 4.07 -17.85
N PRO A 42 -23.46 4.61 -18.99
CA PRO A 42 -24.45 5.69 -19.04
C PRO A 42 -25.77 5.34 -18.34
N ASP A 43 -26.12 4.07 -18.29
CA ASP A 43 -27.30 3.52 -17.61
C ASP A 43 -27.09 3.23 -16.14
N LEU A 44 -25.88 3.46 -15.60
CA LEU A 44 -25.46 3.18 -14.22
C LEU A 44 -25.63 1.70 -13.80
N ARG A 45 -25.63 0.78 -14.76
CA ARG A 45 -25.79 -0.65 -14.49
C ARG A 45 -24.48 -1.41 -14.37
N ALA A 46 -23.41 -0.89 -14.96
CA ALA A 46 -22.10 -1.50 -14.92
C ALA A 46 -21.03 -0.46 -14.60
N ALA A 47 -19.99 -0.90 -13.90
CA ALA A 47 -18.81 -0.07 -13.61
C ALA A 47 -17.54 -0.89 -13.82
N LYS A 48 -16.58 -0.32 -14.56
CA LYS A 48 -15.22 -0.83 -14.69
C LYS A 48 -14.33 -0.11 -13.70
N ILE A 49 -13.57 -0.86 -12.92
CA ILE A 49 -12.65 -0.33 -11.94
C ILE A 49 -11.24 -0.67 -12.39
N TYR A 50 -10.49 0.35 -12.75
CA TYR A 50 -9.12 0.19 -13.19
C TYR A 50 -8.21 0.16 -11.97
N VAL A 51 -7.43 -0.91 -11.87
CA VAL A 51 -6.52 -1.14 -10.76
C VAL A 51 -5.10 -1.37 -11.26
N SER A 52 -4.13 -0.83 -10.54
CA SER A 52 -2.72 -1.16 -10.72
C SER A 52 -2.28 -2.09 -9.61
N VAL A 53 -1.52 -3.11 -9.97
CA VAL A 53 -0.94 -4.05 -9.01
C VAL A 53 0.57 -4.05 -9.19
N MET A 54 1.29 -3.70 -8.13
CA MET A 54 2.74 -3.74 -8.09
C MET A 54 3.21 -5.16 -7.86
N GLY A 55 4.14 -5.62 -8.68
CA GLY A 55 4.73 -6.96 -8.60
C GLY A 55 4.80 -7.67 -9.95
N ASP A 56 5.11 -8.96 -9.89
CA ASP A 56 5.20 -9.84 -11.05
C ASP A 56 3.81 -10.27 -11.58
N ALA A 57 3.79 -10.99 -12.68
CA ALA A 57 2.55 -11.46 -13.30
C ALA A 57 1.76 -12.39 -12.38
N LYS A 58 2.44 -13.17 -11.54
CA LYS A 58 1.82 -14.08 -10.57
C LYS A 58 1.12 -13.30 -9.46
N ALA A 59 1.78 -12.27 -8.91
CA ALA A 59 1.19 -11.39 -7.91
C ALA A 59 -0.03 -10.65 -8.47
N GLN A 60 0.05 -10.16 -9.71
CA GLN A 60 -1.08 -9.51 -10.38
C GLN A 60 -2.28 -10.45 -10.53
N THR A 61 -2.04 -11.68 -10.99
CA THR A 61 -3.11 -12.69 -11.12
C THR A 61 -3.74 -13.01 -9.77
N LEU A 62 -2.94 -13.22 -8.72
CA LEU A 62 -3.43 -13.49 -7.38
C LEU A 62 -4.26 -12.33 -6.82
N ALA A 63 -3.81 -11.10 -7.01
CA ALA A 63 -4.53 -9.91 -6.57
C ALA A 63 -5.87 -9.76 -7.31
N MET A 64 -5.90 -9.99 -8.61
CA MET A 64 -7.15 -9.95 -9.39
C MET A 64 -8.14 -11.02 -8.92
N HIS A 65 -7.69 -12.25 -8.66
CA HIS A 65 -8.54 -13.29 -8.08
C HIS A 65 -9.06 -12.93 -6.68
N GLY A 66 -8.22 -12.29 -5.85
CA GLY A 66 -8.63 -11.79 -4.55
C GLY A 66 -9.73 -10.73 -4.66
N LEU A 67 -9.55 -9.75 -5.56
CA LEU A 67 -10.54 -8.71 -5.82
C LEU A 67 -11.85 -9.29 -6.35
N ASP A 68 -11.80 -10.26 -7.25
CA ASP A 68 -12.99 -10.94 -7.76
C ASP A 68 -13.72 -11.73 -6.66
N SER A 69 -12.99 -12.37 -5.76
CA SER A 69 -13.57 -13.04 -4.60
C SER A 69 -14.25 -12.05 -3.64
N ALA A 70 -13.68 -10.86 -3.47
CA ALA A 70 -14.22 -9.80 -2.61
C ALA A 70 -15.30 -8.94 -3.29
N ARG A 71 -15.59 -9.17 -4.57
CA ARG A 71 -16.50 -8.34 -5.38
C ARG A 71 -17.85 -8.11 -4.74
N GLY A 72 -18.48 -9.15 -4.18
CA GLY A 72 -19.78 -9.05 -3.52
C GLY A 72 -19.76 -8.10 -2.33
N PHE A 73 -18.73 -8.18 -1.51
CA PHE A 73 -18.54 -7.29 -0.37
C PHE A 73 -18.32 -5.83 -0.82
N ILE A 74 -17.47 -5.62 -1.81
CA ILE A 74 -17.21 -4.29 -2.37
C ILE A 74 -18.48 -3.70 -2.96
N GLN A 75 -19.27 -4.51 -3.68
CA GLN A 75 -20.53 -4.09 -4.28
C GLN A 75 -21.57 -3.69 -3.25
N SER A 76 -21.65 -4.38 -2.10
CA SER A 76 -22.48 -3.96 -0.96
C SER A 76 -22.08 -2.59 -0.44
N LYS A 77 -20.78 -2.32 -0.28
CA LYS A 77 -20.29 -1.02 0.18
C LYS A 77 -20.57 0.12 -0.82
N ILE A 78 -20.51 -0.19 -2.11
CA ILE A 78 -20.89 0.76 -3.16
C ILE A 78 -22.39 1.05 -3.09
N ALA A 79 -23.24 0.03 -2.86
CA ALA A 79 -24.68 0.21 -2.70
C ALA A 79 -25.01 1.15 -1.54
N ASP A 80 -24.38 0.92 -0.39
CA ASP A 80 -24.52 1.74 0.81
C ASP A 80 -24.15 3.20 0.55
N ARG A 81 -23.10 3.44 -0.26
CA ARG A 81 -22.58 4.79 -0.55
C ARG A 81 -23.40 5.52 -1.59
N LEU A 82 -23.80 4.84 -2.67
CA LEU A 82 -24.51 5.45 -3.79
C LEU A 82 -25.98 5.71 -3.51
N GLN A 83 -26.61 4.88 -2.68
CA GLN A 83 -28.06 4.94 -2.36
C GLN A 83 -28.93 5.06 -3.61
N THR A 84 -28.52 4.42 -4.70
CA THR A 84 -29.24 4.42 -5.96
C THR A 84 -30.17 3.21 -6.04
N LYS A 85 -31.26 3.33 -6.85
CA LYS A 85 -32.22 2.26 -7.05
C LYS A 85 -31.55 0.96 -7.53
N ASN A 86 -30.48 1.06 -8.32
CA ASN A 86 -29.73 -0.08 -8.81
C ASN A 86 -28.24 0.13 -8.50
N THR A 87 -27.61 -0.87 -7.93
CA THR A 87 -26.15 -0.88 -7.73
C THR A 87 -25.49 -1.39 -9.01
N PRO A 88 -24.49 -0.67 -9.56
CA PRO A 88 -23.81 -1.12 -10.75
C PRO A 88 -23.04 -2.42 -10.51
N ILE A 89 -23.05 -3.31 -11.48
CA ILE A 89 -22.21 -4.52 -11.46
C ILE A 89 -20.77 -4.08 -11.73
N ILE A 90 -19.87 -4.39 -10.80
CA ILE A 90 -18.46 -3.99 -10.90
C ILE A 90 -17.65 -5.07 -11.60
N ARG A 91 -16.64 -4.61 -12.37
CA ARG A 91 -15.58 -5.44 -12.96
C ARG A 91 -14.25 -4.78 -12.74
N PHE A 92 -13.28 -5.54 -12.28
CA PHE A 92 -11.91 -5.08 -12.15
C PHE A 92 -11.16 -5.27 -13.46
N VAL A 93 -10.36 -4.28 -13.81
CA VAL A 93 -9.51 -4.25 -15.00
C VAL A 93 -8.10 -3.89 -14.57
N LEU A 94 -7.14 -4.74 -14.87
CA LEU A 94 -5.73 -4.45 -14.60
C LEU A 94 -5.24 -3.40 -15.60
N ASP A 95 -4.73 -2.29 -15.10
CA ASP A 95 -4.14 -1.23 -15.91
C ASP A 95 -2.60 -1.28 -15.81
N PRO A 96 -1.90 -1.58 -16.89
CA PRO A 96 -0.44 -1.64 -16.89
C PRO A 96 0.23 -0.27 -17.04
N SER A 97 -0.51 0.82 -17.18
CA SER A 97 0.04 2.15 -17.50
C SER A 97 1.00 2.66 -16.42
N VAL A 98 0.69 2.45 -15.15
CA VAL A 98 1.56 2.84 -14.02
C VAL A 98 2.90 2.12 -14.09
N LYS A 99 2.89 0.82 -14.38
CA LYS A 99 4.12 0.02 -14.53
C LYS A 99 4.97 0.53 -15.69
N LYS A 100 4.34 0.78 -16.84
CA LYS A 100 5.03 1.36 -18.02
C LYS A 100 5.62 2.74 -17.72
N SER A 101 4.89 3.60 -17.01
CA SER A 101 5.40 4.92 -16.63
C SER A 101 6.64 4.84 -15.74
N ILE A 102 6.67 3.91 -14.79
CA ILE A 102 7.83 3.68 -13.93
C ILE A 102 9.03 3.16 -14.74
N GLU A 103 8.79 2.22 -15.67
CA GLU A 103 9.83 1.69 -16.56
C GLU A 103 10.43 2.79 -17.46
N VAL A 104 9.59 3.64 -18.03
CA VAL A 104 10.04 4.78 -18.84
C VAL A 104 10.82 5.78 -18.00
N SER A 105 10.35 6.13 -16.80
CA SER A 105 11.06 7.04 -15.92
C SER A 105 12.43 6.50 -15.51
N ARG A 106 12.54 5.19 -15.24
CA ARG A 106 13.82 4.55 -14.95
C ARG A 106 14.77 4.58 -16.14
N ALA A 107 14.26 4.28 -17.33
CA ALA A 107 15.08 4.34 -18.54
C ALA A 107 15.60 5.75 -18.83
N LEU A 108 14.76 6.78 -18.61
CA LEU A 108 15.18 8.17 -18.75
C LEU A 108 16.25 8.54 -17.72
N GLN A 109 16.07 8.20 -16.46
CA GLN A 109 17.07 8.47 -15.42
C GLN A 109 18.38 7.76 -15.68
N GLU A 110 18.35 6.55 -16.21
CA GLU A 110 19.57 5.82 -16.57
C GLU A 110 20.25 6.45 -17.78
N ALA A 111 19.51 6.90 -18.78
CA ALA A 111 20.06 7.64 -19.92
C ALA A 111 20.72 8.96 -19.47
N ASP A 112 20.06 9.72 -18.59
CA ASP A 112 20.61 10.95 -18.02
C ASP A 112 21.90 10.70 -17.24
N ARG A 113 21.98 9.61 -16.49
CA ARG A 113 23.20 9.21 -15.77
C ARG A 113 24.35 8.87 -16.72
N ILE A 114 24.04 8.13 -17.78
CA ILE A 114 25.06 7.78 -18.79
C ILE A 114 25.56 9.03 -19.48
N ASP A 115 24.67 9.94 -19.85
CA ASP A 115 24.99 11.20 -20.48
C ASP A 115 25.79 12.13 -19.56
N ALA A 116 25.45 12.20 -18.28
CA ALA A 116 26.19 12.97 -17.27
C ALA A 116 27.60 12.39 -17.04
N ALA A 117 27.73 11.06 -17.01
CA ALA A 117 29.03 10.39 -16.90
C ALA A 117 29.89 10.65 -18.16
N ALA A 118 29.27 10.61 -19.35
CA ALA A 118 29.98 10.91 -20.61
C ALA A 118 30.46 12.38 -20.71
N ARG A 119 29.72 13.31 -20.08
CA ARG A 119 30.15 14.74 -20.00
C ARG A 119 31.14 15.04 -18.91
N GLY A 120 31.52 14.06 -18.10
CA GLY A 120 32.48 14.28 -17.00
C GLY A 120 31.91 15.06 -15.80
N GLU A 121 30.58 15.20 -15.71
CA GLU A 121 29.90 15.96 -14.65
C GLU A 121 29.74 15.16 -13.35
N ILE A 122 30.07 13.86 -13.35
CA ILE A 122 30.10 13.03 -12.17
C ILE A 122 31.56 12.80 -11.75
N GLN A 123 32.23 13.84 -11.34
CA GLN A 123 33.42 13.73 -10.52
C GLN A 123 33.23 14.58 -9.26
N GLY A 124 32.99 13.91 -8.16
CA GLY A 124 33.20 14.50 -6.86
C GLY A 124 31.96 14.79 -6.02
N SER A 125 31.38 13.77 -5.44
CA SER A 125 30.74 13.88 -4.13
C SER A 125 30.83 12.59 -3.31
N ASP A 126 32.00 11.92 -3.40
CA ASP A 126 32.41 10.96 -2.38
C ASP A 126 33.81 11.30 -1.97
N THR A 127 33.95 12.44 -1.33
CA THR A 127 35.13 12.68 -0.50
C THR A 127 34.67 12.60 0.94
N ALA A 128 34.94 11.46 1.53
CA ALA A 128 35.12 11.34 2.95
C ALA A 128 35.96 12.55 3.45
N ALA A 129 35.34 13.39 4.21
CA ALA A 129 36.06 14.39 4.98
C ALA A 129 35.49 14.34 6.41
N GLY A 130 36.33 13.90 7.29
CA GLY A 130 36.28 14.31 8.67
C GLY A 130 36.03 13.22 9.69
N LEU A 131 36.89 12.22 9.73
CA LEU A 131 37.25 11.56 10.96
C LEU A 131 38.65 11.99 11.32
N GLU A 132 38.78 13.15 11.90
CA GLU A 132 39.93 13.47 12.70
C GLU A 132 39.52 14.12 14.01
N ASN A 133 39.92 13.42 15.06
CA ASN A 133 40.23 13.95 16.39
C ASN A 133 39.06 14.45 17.25
N ILE A 134 38.59 13.60 18.12
CA ILE A 134 38.65 13.90 19.53
C ILE A 134 39.14 12.63 20.23
N ALA A 135 40.42 12.54 20.42
CA ALA A 135 40.99 11.77 21.51
C ALA A 135 41.00 12.69 22.71
N ASP A 136 40.82 12.04 23.82
CA ASP A 136 41.35 12.43 25.11
C ASP A 136 40.35 13.03 26.11
N ASP A 137 40.27 12.31 27.09
CA ASP A 137 40.47 12.57 28.51
C ASP A 137 39.34 12.22 29.48
N THR A 138 39.81 11.43 30.45
CA THR A 138 39.47 11.29 31.86
C THR A 138 38.26 10.42 32.20
N ASP A 139 38.63 9.22 32.66
CA ASP A 139 38.76 8.74 34.07
C ASP A 139 37.69 9.25 35.02
N GLU A 140 37.15 8.31 35.64
CA GLU A 140 36.92 8.06 37.09
C GLU A 140 35.56 7.42 37.38
N ASP A 141 35.70 6.18 37.76
CA ASP A 141 35.18 5.54 38.97
C ASP A 141 33.81 5.98 39.49
N LEU A 142 32.98 5.02 39.69
CA LEU A 142 32.54 4.61 41.03
C LEU A 142 31.62 3.40 40.96
N GLU A 143 32.10 2.45 41.66
CA GLU A 143 31.47 1.25 42.18
C GLU A 143 30.13 1.49 42.89
N GLY A 144 29.37 0.43 43.04
CA GLY A 144 28.34 0.35 44.07
C GLY A 144 27.18 -0.53 43.68
N GLU A 145 27.32 -1.82 43.93
CA GLU A 145 26.56 -2.68 44.84
C GLU A 145 25.09 -2.88 44.54
N GLU A 146 24.82 -4.12 44.24
CA GLU A 146 24.16 -5.18 45.04
C GLU A 146 22.77 -4.89 45.55
N SER A 147 21.87 -5.72 45.16
CA SER A 147 21.07 -6.70 45.94
C SER A 147 19.83 -7.07 45.16
N ALA A 148 19.67 -8.28 44.69
CA ALA A 148 19.14 -9.47 45.33
C ALA A 148 17.84 -9.24 46.14
N THR A 149 16.83 -9.91 45.66
CA THR A 149 15.82 -10.74 46.30
C THR A 149 14.68 -10.94 45.30
N ASP A 150 14.49 -12.08 44.69
CA ASP A 150 13.89 -13.28 45.28
C ASP A 150 12.52 -12.98 45.91
N ASP A 151 11.48 -13.39 45.26
CA ASP A 151 10.39 -14.11 45.85
C ASP A 151 9.33 -14.52 44.83
N SER A 152 9.33 -15.78 44.53
CA SER A 152 8.10 -16.50 44.22
C SER A 152 7.60 -17.05 45.56
N PRO A 153 6.34 -17.26 45.79
CA PRO A 153 5.70 -18.53 45.47
C PRO A 153 4.19 -18.45 45.12
N GLU A 154 3.81 -19.35 44.25
CA GLU A 154 2.99 -20.56 44.54
C GLU A 154 1.56 -20.37 45.03
N THR A 155 0.74 -21.16 44.29
CA THR A 155 -0.41 -21.96 44.74
C THR A 155 -1.71 -21.18 44.89
N THR A 156 -2.80 -21.70 44.57
CA THR A 156 -3.53 -22.95 44.56
C THR A 156 -4.85 -22.73 43.91
N ASP A 157 -5.26 -23.60 43.06
CA ASP A 157 -6.26 -24.63 43.28
C ASP A 157 -7.68 -24.20 43.67
N ASP A 158 -8.52 -24.94 43.01
CA ASP A 158 -9.87 -25.36 43.41
C ASP A 158 -11.03 -24.50 42.94
N ASP A 159 -11.84 -25.10 42.22
CA ASP A 159 -12.89 -26.01 42.46
C ASP A 159 -14.21 -25.61 41.76
N GLU A 160 -14.64 -26.49 40.95
CA GLU A 160 -15.90 -27.18 40.91
C GLU A 160 -17.24 -26.39 40.94
N ARG A 161 -18.08 -26.85 40.04
CA ARG A 161 -19.54 -27.00 40.12
C ARG A 161 -20.40 -25.77 39.79
N VAL A 162 -21.26 -25.85 38.91
CA VAL A 162 -22.49 -26.62 38.62
C VAL A 162 -22.91 -26.27 37.20
#